data_f5a44e63e57c491425119e7d0a105134
#
_entry.id   f5a44e63e57c491425119e7d0a105134
#
_cell.length_a   1.000
_cell.length_b   1.000
_cell.length_c   1.000
_cell.angle_alpha   90.00
_cell.angle_beta   90.00
_cell.angle_gamma   90.00
#
_symmetry.space_group_name_H-M   'P 1'
#
loop_
_entity.id
_entity.type
_entity.pdbx_description
1 polymer ?
#
loop_
_entity_poly.entity_id
_entity_poly.type
_entity_poly.pdbx_seq_one_letter_code
_entity_poly.pdbx_strand_id
1 'polypeptide(L)'
;MKPLPVAGLAPIAPIAVVAQGLACATGVGLQTLATALQSRDQALQPNDFTHGPLPCWLGRMAAIEGTRLPPALAQWDCRAARAAWLGLQADDFISAVAAARQRHGAARVGLVLGTSASTIGVSERAYAAPAADGGFPAAVRSETLNSIHAAGAFVQQALALQGPCATVSTACSSSAKAFAQAERWLRLQLVDAVVVAGVDALCGSVLYGFAALQLLSPAPCQPFAAQRRGISVGEAAGFCLLERGAGDLQLLGHGESNDAHHMSTPHPQGLGAEAALDGALARAGIDARAIGFLHLHGTGTARNDDVEAALVARRYRADIHASATKGVSGHTMGAAGIVGALVSLLALRDGLCAGTAQTVAADPALGAVFAQQLHLRANVSNVRLAASHSFGFGGNNCVLIFGRGE
;
A
#
# COMPACT_ATOMS: atom_id res chain seq x y z
N MET A 1 11.90 26.73 8.29
CA MET A 1 13.26 26.16 8.12
C MET A 1 13.35 25.61 6.71
N LYS A 2 14.40 25.91 5.94
CA LYS A 2 14.65 25.20 4.69
C LYS A 2 14.91 23.72 5.03
N PRO A 3 14.35 22.74 4.28
CA PRO A 3 14.73 21.35 4.47
C PRO A 3 16.24 21.25 4.34
N LEU A 4 16.86 20.52 5.25
CA LEU A 4 18.29 20.22 5.15
C LEU A 4 18.47 19.46 3.83
N PRO A 5 19.44 19.86 2.99
CA PRO A 5 19.76 19.10 1.80
C PRO A 5 20.06 17.66 2.23
N VAL A 6 19.47 16.68 1.56
CA VAL A 6 19.72 15.26 1.79
C VAL A 6 21.15 14.97 1.24
N ALA A 7 22.14 15.54 1.93
CA ALA A 7 23.54 15.43 1.57
C ALA A 7 23.95 13.95 1.66
N GLY A 8 24.51 13.41 0.59
CA GLY A 8 25.13 12.08 0.57
C GLY A 8 24.24 10.94 0.02
N LEU A 9 23.03 11.20 -0.48
CA LEU A 9 22.28 10.17 -1.21
C LEU A 9 22.72 10.14 -2.67
N ALA A 10 23.18 8.97 -3.11
CA ALA A 10 23.52 8.71 -4.51
C ALA A 10 22.39 7.88 -5.18
N PRO A 11 22.29 7.95 -6.52
CA PRO A 11 21.42 7.07 -7.27
C PRO A 11 21.69 5.60 -6.94
N ILE A 12 20.60 4.81 -6.81
CA ILE A 12 20.70 3.37 -6.64
C ILE A 12 20.76 2.67 -7.99
N ALA A 13 21.34 1.48 -8.02
CA ALA A 13 21.22 0.61 -9.18
C ALA A 13 19.74 0.20 -9.36
N PRO A 14 19.21 0.17 -10.59
CA PRO A 14 17.84 -0.28 -10.84
C PRO A 14 17.59 -1.67 -10.29
N ILE A 15 16.37 -1.90 -9.77
CA ILE A 15 15.93 -3.18 -9.24
C ILE A 15 14.73 -3.64 -10.05
N ALA A 16 14.86 -4.79 -10.71
CA ALA A 16 13.79 -5.36 -11.52
C ALA A 16 12.58 -5.74 -10.65
N VAL A 17 11.37 -5.41 -11.11
CA VAL A 17 10.10 -5.93 -10.59
C VAL A 17 9.66 -7.05 -11.53
N VAL A 18 9.96 -8.29 -11.17
CA VAL A 18 9.84 -9.45 -12.07
C VAL A 18 8.50 -10.17 -12.00
N ALA A 19 7.77 -9.99 -10.90
CA ALA A 19 6.40 -10.51 -10.76
C ALA A 19 5.58 -9.64 -9.82
N GLN A 20 4.26 -9.69 -9.98
CA GLN A 20 3.28 -8.93 -9.22
C GLN A 20 2.08 -9.83 -8.93
N GLY A 21 1.38 -9.60 -7.82
CA GLY A 21 0.14 -10.28 -7.48
C GLY A 21 -0.72 -9.41 -6.60
N LEU A 22 -2.04 -9.46 -6.77
CA LEU A 22 -2.96 -8.62 -6.00
C LEU A 22 -4.27 -9.33 -5.73
N ALA A 23 -4.79 -9.18 -4.53
CA ALA A 23 -6.20 -9.32 -4.21
C ALA A 23 -6.64 -8.11 -3.38
N CYS A 24 -7.75 -7.49 -3.74
CA CYS A 24 -8.34 -6.35 -3.00
C CYS A 24 -9.86 -6.32 -3.20
N ALA A 25 -10.50 -5.24 -2.78
CA ALA A 25 -11.95 -5.10 -2.90
C ALA A 25 -12.48 -5.24 -4.34
N THR A 26 -11.67 -4.90 -5.36
CA THR A 26 -12.05 -5.03 -6.78
C THR A 26 -12.02 -6.47 -7.30
N GLY A 27 -11.46 -7.40 -6.54
CA GLY A 27 -11.33 -8.81 -6.88
C GLY A 27 -9.91 -9.35 -6.76
N VAL A 28 -9.67 -10.51 -7.37
CA VAL A 28 -8.38 -11.22 -7.39
C VAL A 28 -7.72 -11.01 -8.74
N GLY A 29 -6.47 -10.59 -8.74
CA GLY A 29 -5.66 -10.31 -9.92
C GLY A 29 -5.61 -8.83 -10.31
N LEU A 30 -4.50 -8.44 -10.93
CA LEU A 30 -4.26 -7.07 -11.40
C LEU A 30 -5.26 -6.62 -12.48
N GLN A 31 -5.77 -7.57 -13.26
CA GLN A 31 -6.75 -7.26 -14.31
C GLN A 31 -8.08 -6.77 -13.71
N THR A 32 -8.52 -7.29 -12.56
CA THR A 32 -9.75 -6.82 -11.91
C THR A 32 -9.57 -5.38 -11.40
N LEU A 33 -8.39 -5.06 -10.84
CA LEU A 33 -8.06 -3.69 -10.48
C LEU A 33 -8.05 -2.78 -11.71
N ALA A 34 -7.35 -3.16 -12.78
CA ALA A 34 -7.26 -2.38 -14.02
C ALA A 34 -8.65 -2.07 -14.60
N THR A 35 -9.52 -3.07 -14.65
CA THR A 35 -10.92 -2.90 -15.12
C THR A 35 -11.69 -1.91 -14.24
N ALA A 36 -11.61 -2.04 -12.91
CA ALA A 36 -12.30 -1.13 -11.99
C ALA A 36 -11.77 0.32 -12.09
N LEU A 37 -10.46 0.49 -12.32
CA LEU A 37 -9.87 1.82 -12.51
C LEU A 37 -10.34 2.48 -13.83
N GLN A 38 -10.54 1.71 -14.88
CA GLN A 38 -11.04 2.19 -16.19
C GLN A 38 -12.51 2.53 -16.13
N SER A 39 -13.35 1.63 -15.60
CA SER A 39 -14.81 1.79 -15.52
C SER A 39 -15.22 2.78 -14.44
N ARG A 40 -14.34 3.13 -13.49
CA ARG A 40 -14.61 3.88 -12.25
C ARG A 40 -15.59 3.18 -11.33
N ASP A 41 -15.76 1.88 -11.49
CA ASP A 41 -16.60 1.10 -10.60
C ASP A 41 -16.00 1.08 -9.21
N GLN A 42 -16.81 1.52 -8.26
CA GLN A 42 -16.41 1.44 -6.87
C GLN A 42 -16.62 0.01 -6.36
N ALA A 43 -15.64 -0.50 -5.66
CA ALA A 43 -15.77 -1.72 -4.88
C ALA A 43 -16.14 -1.43 -3.40
N LEU A 44 -16.51 -0.17 -3.12
CA LEU A 44 -16.94 0.25 -1.79
C LEU A 44 -18.41 -0.08 -1.59
N GLN A 45 -18.74 -0.57 -0.39
CA GLN A 45 -20.11 -0.88 0.02
C GLN A 45 -20.38 -0.36 1.44
N PRO A 46 -21.65 -0.13 1.82
CA PRO A 46 -22.00 0.20 3.19
C PRO A 46 -21.46 -0.85 4.17
N ASN A 47 -21.10 -0.42 5.37
CA ASN A 47 -20.56 -1.31 6.39
C ASN A 47 -21.56 -2.42 6.78
N ASP A 48 -21.19 -3.64 6.48
CA ASP A 48 -21.86 -4.89 6.88
C ASP A 48 -20.93 -5.80 7.72
N PHE A 49 -19.77 -5.25 8.13
CA PHE A 49 -18.72 -6.04 8.81
C PHE A 49 -18.82 -5.95 10.34
N THR A 50 -19.27 -4.83 10.90
CA THR A 50 -19.36 -4.65 12.36
C THR A 50 -20.72 -5.09 12.90
N HIS A 51 -20.73 -5.63 14.13
CA HIS A 51 -21.98 -6.04 14.80
C HIS A 51 -22.83 -4.86 15.29
N GLY A 52 -22.22 -3.68 15.51
CA GLY A 52 -22.92 -2.46 15.94
C GLY A 52 -23.03 -1.45 14.78
N PRO A 53 -23.95 -0.48 14.91
CA PRO A 53 -24.11 0.55 13.89
C PRO A 53 -22.87 1.42 13.81
N LEU A 54 -22.21 1.37 12.67
CA LEU A 54 -21.06 2.21 12.35
C LEU A 54 -21.24 2.70 10.89
N PRO A 55 -21.79 3.92 10.70
CA PRO A 55 -22.08 4.44 9.36
C PRO A 55 -20.77 4.78 8.63
N CYS A 56 -20.29 3.84 7.82
CA CYS A 56 -19.13 4.01 6.96
C CYS A 56 -19.22 3.12 5.73
N TRP A 57 -18.32 3.30 4.79
CA TRP A 57 -18.18 2.50 3.58
C TRP A 57 -16.85 1.74 3.61
N LEU A 58 -16.87 0.50 3.14
CA LEU A 58 -15.75 -0.44 3.21
C LEU A 58 -15.42 -0.99 1.84
N GLY A 59 -14.11 -1.12 1.56
CA GLY A 59 -13.58 -1.87 0.43
C GLY A 59 -13.33 -3.33 0.84
N ARG A 60 -14.39 -4.14 0.85
CA ARG A 60 -14.37 -5.51 1.36
C ARG A 60 -14.01 -6.52 0.27
N MET A 61 -13.10 -7.44 0.58
CA MET A 61 -12.77 -8.57 -0.30
C MET A 61 -13.76 -9.72 -0.07
N ALA A 62 -14.81 -9.79 -0.87
CA ALA A 62 -15.85 -10.81 -0.74
C ALA A 62 -15.31 -12.25 -0.83
N ALA A 63 -14.27 -12.48 -1.65
CA ALA A 63 -13.66 -13.79 -1.83
C ALA A 63 -13.06 -14.39 -0.56
N ILE A 64 -12.69 -13.57 0.44
CA ILE A 64 -12.11 -14.04 1.71
C ILE A 64 -13.06 -15.01 2.43
N GLU A 65 -14.37 -14.76 2.38
CA GLU A 65 -15.35 -15.54 3.13
C GLU A 65 -15.41 -17.00 2.67
N GLY A 66 -15.26 -17.24 1.38
CA GLY A 66 -15.22 -18.58 0.78
C GLY A 66 -13.84 -19.23 0.78
N THR A 67 -12.78 -18.47 1.07
CA THR A 67 -11.40 -18.95 0.98
C THR A 67 -11.08 -19.94 2.11
N ARG A 68 -10.44 -21.05 1.75
CA ARG A 68 -9.87 -22.02 2.69
C ARG A 68 -8.37 -22.12 2.45
N LEU A 69 -7.59 -22.15 3.54
CA LEU A 69 -6.16 -22.40 3.44
C LEU A 69 -5.90 -23.90 3.20
N PRO A 70 -4.80 -24.26 2.51
CA PRO A 70 -4.34 -25.65 2.42
C PRO A 70 -4.14 -26.25 3.83
N PRO A 71 -4.34 -27.58 4.01
CA PRO A 71 -4.18 -28.23 5.31
C PRO A 71 -2.82 -27.95 6.00
N ALA A 72 -1.73 -27.87 5.23
CA ALA A 72 -0.40 -27.54 5.73
C ALA A 72 -0.25 -26.11 6.31
N LEU A 73 -1.22 -25.23 6.05
CA LEU A 73 -1.27 -23.84 6.50
C LEU A 73 -2.44 -23.57 7.46
N ALA A 74 -3.19 -24.59 7.86
CA ALA A 74 -4.42 -24.45 8.63
C ALA A 74 -4.23 -23.72 9.98
N GLN A 75 -3.04 -23.84 10.60
CA GLN A 75 -2.73 -23.15 11.85
C GLN A 75 -2.71 -21.62 11.73
N TRP A 76 -2.60 -21.09 10.51
CA TRP A 76 -2.61 -19.67 10.23
C TRP A 76 -4.01 -19.11 9.92
N ASP A 77 -5.06 -19.95 9.97
CA ASP A 77 -6.37 -19.58 9.41
C ASP A 77 -6.98 -18.38 10.14
N CYS A 78 -6.94 -17.27 9.46
CA CYS A 78 -7.57 -16.01 9.86
C CYS A 78 -7.83 -15.15 8.61
N ARG A 79 -8.58 -14.05 8.78
CA ARG A 79 -8.95 -13.18 7.67
C ARG A 79 -7.73 -12.65 6.89
N ALA A 80 -6.70 -12.18 7.60
CA ALA A 80 -5.48 -11.67 6.96
C ALA A 80 -4.71 -12.75 6.18
N ALA A 81 -4.63 -13.97 6.72
CA ALA A 81 -3.97 -15.07 6.02
C ALA A 81 -4.75 -15.54 4.77
N ARG A 82 -6.09 -15.55 4.84
CA ARG A 82 -6.94 -15.82 3.66
C ARG A 82 -6.80 -14.73 2.60
N ALA A 83 -6.73 -13.46 3.00
CA ALA A 83 -6.44 -12.34 2.10
C ALA A 83 -5.07 -12.53 1.42
N ALA A 84 -4.03 -12.82 2.20
CA ALA A 84 -2.69 -13.08 1.69
C ALA A 84 -2.68 -14.26 0.72
N TRP A 85 -3.38 -15.35 1.04
CA TRP A 85 -3.47 -16.53 0.18
C TRP A 85 -4.09 -16.22 -1.18
N LEU A 86 -5.17 -15.42 -1.21
CA LEU A 86 -5.80 -14.95 -2.46
C LEU A 86 -4.82 -14.15 -3.32
N GLY A 87 -4.09 -13.21 -2.72
CA GLY A 87 -3.11 -12.40 -3.44
C GLY A 87 -1.91 -13.21 -3.94
N LEU A 88 -1.47 -14.23 -3.19
CA LEU A 88 -0.40 -15.14 -3.60
C LEU A 88 -0.81 -16.00 -4.80
N GLN A 89 -2.06 -16.41 -4.88
CA GLN A 89 -2.59 -17.21 -5.99
C GLN A 89 -2.87 -16.39 -7.25
N ALA A 90 -2.90 -15.07 -7.13
CA ALA A 90 -3.16 -14.17 -8.25
C ALA A 90 -1.94 -14.05 -9.18
N ASP A 91 -2.21 -13.82 -10.48
CA ASP A 91 -1.24 -13.33 -11.46
C ASP A 91 0.02 -14.24 -11.58
N ASP A 92 -0.10 -15.54 -11.37
CA ASP A 92 0.98 -16.54 -11.38
C ASP A 92 2.13 -16.26 -10.38
N PHE A 93 1.88 -15.47 -9.33
CA PHE A 93 2.90 -15.00 -8.42
C PHE A 93 3.64 -16.13 -7.69
N ILE A 94 2.93 -17.17 -7.22
CA ILE A 94 3.56 -18.34 -6.56
C ILE A 94 4.56 -19.00 -7.49
N SER A 95 4.22 -19.18 -8.77
CA SER A 95 5.07 -19.81 -9.78
C SER A 95 6.35 -18.98 -10.02
N ALA A 96 6.22 -17.66 -10.09
CA ALA A 96 7.36 -16.76 -10.24
C ALA A 96 8.32 -16.84 -9.05
N VAL A 97 7.80 -16.87 -7.82
CA VAL A 97 8.62 -17.04 -6.60
C VAL A 97 9.27 -18.43 -6.56
N ALA A 98 8.56 -19.48 -6.97
CA ALA A 98 9.14 -20.83 -7.05
C ALA A 98 10.31 -20.87 -8.04
N ALA A 99 10.19 -20.22 -9.19
CA ALA A 99 11.28 -20.10 -10.16
C ALA A 99 12.48 -19.31 -9.58
N ALA A 100 12.25 -18.22 -8.83
CA ALA A 100 13.32 -17.49 -8.16
C ALA A 100 14.05 -18.36 -7.12
N ARG A 101 13.29 -19.15 -6.34
CA ARG A 101 13.86 -20.12 -5.39
C ARG A 101 14.71 -21.19 -6.08
N GLN A 102 14.31 -21.66 -7.24
CA GLN A 102 15.10 -22.61 -8.02
C GLN A 102 16.41 -21.98 -8.53
N ARG A 103 16.37 -20.71 -8.99
CA ARG A 103 17.56 -20.00 -9.48
C ARG A 103 18.55 -19.66 -8.38
N HIS A 104 18.06 -19.16 -7.25
CA HIS A 104 18.89 -18.55 -6.21
C HIS A 104 19.06 -19.42 -4.96
N GLY A 105 18.20 -20.41 -4.76
CA GLY A 105 18.06 -21.17 -3.51
C GLY A 105 17.10 -20.49 -2.51
N ALA A 106 16.38 -21.30 -1.72
CA ALA A 106 15.34 -20.82 -0.81
C ALA A 106 15.87 -19.84 0.26
N ALA A 107 17.12 -20.01 0.70
CA ALA A 107 17.79 -19.14 1.66
C ALA A 107 18.23 -17.78 1.07
N ARG A 108 18.24 -17.65 -0.24
CA ARG A 108 18.63 -16.43 -0.95
C ARG A 108 17.43 -15.61 -1.45
N VAL A 109 16.20 -16.04 -1.12
CA VAL A 109 14.97 -15.28 -1.38
C VAL A 109 14.41 -14.79 -0.05
N GLY A 110 14.44 -13.48 0.17
CA GLY A 110 13.93 -12.83 1.38
C GLY A 110 12.46 -12.42 1.25
N LEU A 111 11.86 -12.01 2.38
CA LEU A 111 10.52 -11.46 2.46
C LEU A 111 10.51 -10.20 3.33
N VAL A 112 9.97 -9.10 2.81
CA VAL A 112 9.62 -7.92 3.60
C VAL A 112 8.14 -7.64 3.45
N LEU A 113 7.39 -7.73 4.54
CA LEU A 113 5.94 -7.52 4.55
C LEU A 113 5.58 -6.26 5.34
N GLY A 114 4.78 -5.39 4.73
CA GLY A 114 4.17 -4.23 5.37
C GLY A 114 2.75 -4.52 5.83
N THR A 115 2.44 -4.21 7.08
CA THR A 115 1.08 -4.34 7.64
C THR A 115 0.87 -3.34 8.77
N SER A 116 -0.36 -2.93 9.03
CA SER A 116 -0.70 -2.12 10.21
C SER A 116 -1.46 -2.90 11.26
N ALA A 117 -2.23 -3.90 10.87
CA ALA A 117 -3.08 -4.68 11.78
C ALA A 117 -2.69 -6.17 11.86
N SER A 118 -2.04 -6.72 10.83
CA SER A 118 -1.71 -8.14 10.76
C SER A 118 -2.92 -9.03 11.13
N THR A 119 -2.79 -9.82 12.17
CA THR A 119 -3.79 -10.79 12.64
C THR A 119 -4.61 -10.32 13.85
N ILE A 120 -4.64 -9.02 14.16
CA ILE A 120 -5.30 -8.47 15.36
C ILE A 120 -6.78 -8.86 15.49
N GLY A 121 -7.49 -9.08 14.39
CA GLY A 121 -8.87 -9.58 14.40
C GLY A 121 -9.06 -10.96 15.03
N VAL A 122 -7.99 -11.75 15.19
CA VAL A 122 -8.01 -13.00 15.95
C VAL A 122 -8.10 -12.69 17.45
N SER A 123 -7.26 -11.76 17.92
CA SER A 123 -7.28 -11.31 19.31
C SER A 123 -8.61 -10.69 19.69
N GLU A 124 -9.21 -9.87 18.83
CA GLU A 124 -10.53 -9.27 19.06
C GLU A 124 -11.59 -10.31 19.36
N ARG A 125 -11.70 -11.34 18.53
CA ARG A 125 -12.68 -12.41 18.72
C ARG A 125 -12.44 -13.19 20.02
N ALA A 126 -11.19 -13.42 20.34
CA ALA A 126 -10.82 -14.11 21.57
C ALA A 126 -11.11 -13.27 22.82
N TYR A 127 -10.89 -11.97 22.79
CA TYR A 127 -11.26 -11.06 23.88
C TYR A 127 -12.79 -10.93 24.04
N ALA A 128 -13.55 -10.99 22.94
CA ALA A 128 -15.02 -10.96 22.98
C ALA A 128 -15.64 -12.24 23.57
N ALA A 129 -14.91 -13.35 23.60
CA ALA A 129 -15.35 -14.63 24.13
C ALA A 129 -14.30 -15.20 25.12
N PRO A 130 -14.19 -14.65 26.34
CA PRO A 130 -13.23 -15.12 27.32
C PRO A 130 -13.50 -16.59 27.70
N ALA A 131 -12.48 -17.29 28.16
CA ALA A 131 -12.59 -18.67 28.61
C ALA A 131 -13.49 -18.77 29.85
N ALA A 132 -14.10 -19.93 30.09
CA ALA A 132 -15.06 -20.15 31.20
C ALA A 132 -14.44 -19.91 32.59
N ASP A 133 -13.11 -20.04 32.71
CA ASP A 133 -12.33 -19.77 33.94
C ASP A 133 -11.95 -18.28 34.07
N GLY A 134 -12.42 -17.40 33.17
CA GLY A 134 -12.07 -15.98 33.11
C GLY A 134 -10.67 -15.71 32.54
N GLY A 135 -9.96 -16.73 32.11
CA GLY A 135 -8.64 -16.59 31.47
C GLY A 135 -8.72 -16.25 29.99
N PHE A 136 -7.57 -15.98 29.37
CA PHE A 136 -7.49 -15.77 27.95
C PHE A 136 -7.67 -17.08 27.16
N PRO A 137 -8.53 -17.10 26.13
CA PRO A 137 -8.65 -18.25 25.25
C PRO A 137 -7.31 -18.66 24.63
N ALA A 138 -7.17 -19.94 24.28
CA ALA A 138 -5.94 -20.47 23.67
C ALA A 138 -5.53 -19.70 22.40
N ALA A 139 -6.49 -19.19 21.63
CA ALA A 139 -6.22 -18.39 20.44
C ALA A 139 -5.45 -17.09 20.73
N VAL A 140 -5.68 -16.43 21.88
CA VAL A 140 -4.90 -15.24 22.30
C VAL A 140 -3.50 -15.61 22.75
N ARG A 141 -3.33 -16.82 23.27
CA ARG A 141 -2.03 -17.34 23.71
C ARG A 141 -1.19 -17.95 22.57
N SER A 142 -1.75 -18.00 21.35
CA SER A 142 -1.05 -18.53 20.18
C SER A 142 0.07 -17.57 19.75
N GLU A 143 1.31 -17.98 19.87
CA GLU A 143 2.45 -17.25 19.32
C GLU A 143 2.35 -17.09 17.80
N THR A 144 1.73 -18.06 17.13
CA THR A 144 1.52 -18.06 15.68
C THR A 144 0.67 -16.88 15.20
N LEU A 145 -0.47 -16.61 15.87
CA LEU A 145 -1.45 -15.63 15.40
C LEU A 145 -1.47 -14.33 16.21
N ASN A 146 -0.76 -14.24 17.32
CA ASN A 146 -0.80 -13.09 18.21
C ASN A 146 0.46 -12.24 18.15
N SER A 147 0.97 -12.04 16.94
CA SER A 147 2.14 -11.22 16.65
C SER A 147 1.92 -10.36 15.42
N ILE A 148 2.45 -9.14 15.43
CA ILE A 148 2.47 -8.29 14.23
C ILE A 148 3.21 -8.97 13.05
N HIS A 149 4.14 -9.89 13.35
CA HIS A 149 4.89 -10.66 12.37
C HIS A 149 4.11 -11.85 11.79
N ALA A 150 2.95 -12.19 12.33
CA ALA A 150 2.20 -13.39 11.94
C ALA A 150 1.88 -13.44 10.43
N ALA A 151 1.48 -12.32 9.82
CA ALA A 151 1.24 -12.27 8.38
C ALA A 151 2.52 -12.52 7.56
N GLY A 152 3.67 -12.03 8.02
CA GLY A 152 4.98 -12.30 7.40
C GLY A 152 5.37 -13.77 7.50
N ALA A 153 5.24 -14.36 8.69
CA ALA A 153 5.54 -15.76 8.90
C ALA A 153 4.63 -16.70 8.09
N PHE A 154 3.34 -16.35 7.97
CA PHE A 154 2.40 -17.06 7.07
C PHE A 154 2.90 -17.04 5.62
N VAL A 155 3.20 -15.86 5.06
CA VAL A 155 3.65 -15.72 3.68
C VAL A 155 4.98 -16.43 3.45
N GLN A 156 5.92 -16.34 4.40
CA GLN A 156 7.20 -17.06 4.35
C GLN A 156 6.99 -18.56 4.25
N GLN A 157 6.11 -19.13 5.08
CA GLN A 157 5.80 -20.56 5.05
C GLN A 157 5.06 -20.95 3.77
N ALA A 158 4.07 -20.16 3.34
CA ALA A 158 3.27 -20.42 2.14
C ALA A 158 4.13 -20.46 0.87
N LEU A 159 5.16 -19.62 0.79
CA LEU A 159 6.12 -19.57 -0.32
C LEU A 159 7.34 -20.48 -0.10
N ALA A 160 7.41 -21.19 1.04
CA ALA A 160 8.54 -22.02 1.44
C ALA A 160 9.89 -21.29 1.33
N LEU A 161 9.97 -20.04 1.79
CA LEU A 161 11.19 -19.23 1.83
C LEU A 161 12.00 -19.56 3.09
N GLN A 162 13.33 -19.52 2.97
CA GLN A 162 14.27 -19.73 4.07
C GLN A 162 15.21 -18.54 4.27
N GLY A 163 15.11 -17.51 3.42
CA GLY A 163 15.84 -16.26 3.59
C GLY A 163 15.27 -15.41 4.72
N PRO A 164 15.89 -14.25 4.99
CA PRO A 164 15.44 -13.35 6.04
C PRO A 164 13.99 -12.89 5.79
N CYS A 165 13.22 -12.79 6.87
CA CYS A 165 11.86 -12.30 6.86
C CYS A 165 11.73 -11.13 7.85
N ALA A 166 11.19 -10.00 7.38
CA ALA A 166 10.94 -8.85 8.22
C ALA A 166 9.52 -8.30 8.02
N THR A 167 8.93 -7.81 9.10
CA THR A 167 7.66 -7.09 9.07
C THR A 167 7.88 -5.62 9.37
N VAL A 168 7.37 -4.76 8.51
CA VAL A 168 7.36 -3.30 8.66
C VAL A 168 5.97 -2.86 9.08
N SER A 169 5.87 -2.16 10.23
CA SER A 169 4.60 -1.61 10.72
C SER A 169 4.77 -0.13 11.03
N THR A 170 4.47 0.68 10.05
CA THR A 170 4.55 2.15 10.07
C THR A 170 3.26 2.77 9.53
N ALA A 171 2.13 2.25 10.00
CA ALA A 171 0.78 2.63 9.56
C ALA A 171 0.63 2.55 8.03
N CYS A 172 0.04 3.56 7.38
CA CYS A 172 -0.31 3.53 5.96
C CYS A 172 0.91 3.48 5.01
N SER A 173 2.12 3.75 5.49
CA SER A 173 3.36 3.69 4.70
C SER A 173 4.08 2.33 4.79
N SER A 174 3.56 1.36 5.55
CA SER A 174 4.25 0.10 5.88
C SER A 174 4.76 -0.64 4.64
N SER A 175 3.90 -0.94 3.68
CA SER A 175 4.30 -1.71 2.50
C SER A 175 5.10 -0.90 1.48
N ALA A 176 4.99 0.43 1.48
CA ALA A 176 5.91 1.27 0.70
C ALA A 176 7.34 1.21 1.28
N LYS A 177 7.49 1.29 2.61
CA LYS A 177 8.80 1.15 3.27
C LYS A 177 9.39 -0.26 3.14
N ALA A 178 8.55 -1.27 2.89
CA ALA A 178 9.03 -2.62 2.59
C ALA A 178 9.89 -2.67 1.29
N PHE A 179 9.58 -1.85 0.28
CA PHE A 179 10.44 -1.71 -0.91
C PHE A 179 11.82 -1.13 -0.57
N ALA A 180 11.86 -0.13 0.31
CA ALA A 180 13.11 0.46 0.76
C ALA A 180 13.99 -0.55 1.52
N GLN A 181 13.38 -1.40 2.35
CA GLN A 181 14.09 -2.45 3.06
C GLN A 181 14.56 -3.57 2.12
N ALA A 182 13.74 -3.92 1.12
CA ALA A 182 14.10 -4.90 0.09
C ALA A 182 15.30 -4.42 -0.74
N GLU A 183 15.32 -3.14 -1.15
CA GLU A 183 16.47 -2.52 -1.82
C GLU A 183 17.74 -2.67 -1.00
N ARG A 184 17.70 -2.35 0.29
CA ARG A 184 18.85 -2.47 1.18
C ARG A 184 19.40 -3.88 1.23
N TRP A 185 18.53 -4.89 1.32
CA TRP A 185 18.95 -6.29 1.34
C TRP A 185 19.58 -6.74 0.01
N LEU A 186 18.99 -6.33 -1.11
CA LEU A 186 19.53 -6.62 -2.45
C LEU A 186 20.87 -5.92 -2.67
N ARG A 187 20.98 -4.64 -2.32
CA ARG A 187 22.21 -3.84 -2.46
C ARG A 187 23.35 -4.38 -1.58
N LEU A 188 23.04 -4.81 -0.36
CA LEU A 188 23.99 -5.43 0.56
C LEU A 188 24.29 -6.90 0.21
N GLN A 189 23.66 -7.44 -0.84
CA GLN A 189 23.81 -8.84 -1.28
C GLN A 189 23.48 -9.88 -0.19
N LEU A 190 22.63 -9.51 0.78
CA LEU A 190 22.13 -10.45 1.79
C LEU A 190 21.28 -11.53 1.14
N VAL A 191 20.56 -11.16 0.08
CA VAL A 191 19.70 -12.03 -0.74
C VAL A 191 19.85 -11.67 -2.22
N ASP A 192 19.33 -12.50 -3.10
CA ASP A 192 19.33 -12.31 -4.55
C ASP A 192 17.96 -11.92 -5.10
N ALA A 193 16.92 -12.29 -4.39
CA ALA A 193 15.55 -11.87 -4.65
C ALA A 193 14.82 -11.53 -3.35
N VAL A 194 13.83 -10.66 -3.41
CA VAL A 194 12.98 -10.28 -2.26
C VAL A 194 11.52 -10.24 -2.69
N VAL A 195 10.68 -10.96 -1.97
CA VAL A 195 9.24 -10.76 -1.98
C VAL A 195 8.92 -9.52 -1.13
N VAL A 196 8.39 -8.48 -1.74
CA VAL A 196 7.80 -7.34 -1.06
C VAL A 196 6.30 -7.56 -0.99
N ALA A 197 5.74 -7.49 0.21
CA ALA A 197 4.33 -7.73 0.44
C ALA A 197 3.66 -6.60 1.22
N GLY A 198 2.37 -6.43 1.01
CA GLY A 198 1.51 -5.62 1.86
C GLY A 198 0.20 -6.35 2.12
N VAL A 199 -0.13 -6.61 3.38
CA VAL A 199 -1.33 -7.37 3.75
C VAL A 199 -2.02 -6.70 4.92
N ASP A 200 -3.25 -6.26 4.71
CA ASP A 200 -4.16 -5.86 5.79
C ASP A 200 -5.60 -6.27 5.46
N ALA A 201 -6.30 -6.74 6.47
CA ALA A 201 -7.70 -7.13 6.41
C ALA A 201 -8.53 -6.32 7.41
N LEU A 202 -9.84 -6.24 7.20
CA LEU A 202 -10.75 -5.57 8.11
C LEU A 202 -10.74 -6.22 9.50
N CYS A 203 -10.78 -5.38 10.51
CA CYS A 203 -10.95 -5.76 11.91
C CYS A 203 -11.65 -4.63 12.68
N GLY A 204 -12.31 -4.98 13.78
CA GLY A 204 -13.06 -4.03 14.59
C GLY A 204 -12.17 -2.96 15.21
N SER A 205 -10.98 -3.33 15.73
CA SER A 205 -10.03 -2.38 16.34
C SER A 205 -9.67 -1.22 15.39
N VAL A 206 -9.46 -1.52 14.11
CA VAL A 206 -9.17 -0.48 13.11
C VAL A 206 -10.40 0.38 12.84
N LEU A 207 -11.58 -0.24 12.63
CA LEU A 207 -12.80 0.49 12.29
C LEU A 207 -13.24 1.40 13.44
N TYR A 208 -13.33 0.88 14.66
CA TYR A 208 -13.70 1.67 15.82
C TYR A 208 -12.63 2.69 16.21
N GLY A 209 -11.34 2.37 16.00
CA GLY A 209 -10.24 3.32 16.17
C GLY A 209 -10.36 4.54 15.24
N PHE A 210 -10.60 4.33 13.95
CA PHE A 210 -10.84 5.43 13.00
C PHE A 210 -12.15 6.17 13.27
N ALA A 211 -13.18 5.48 13.74
CA ALA A 211 -14.43 6.11 14.17
C ALA A 211 -14.22 7.05 15.36
N ALA A 212 -13.47 6.61 16.38
CA ALA A 212 -13.12 7.43 17.54
C ALA A 212 -12.33 8.69 17.17
N LEU A 213 -11.54 8.62 16.11
CA LEU A 213 -10.83 9.77 15.55
C LEU A 213 -11.67 10.61 14.59
N GLN A 214 -12.94 10.24 14.35
CA GLN A 214 -13.86 10.91 13.41
C GLN A 214 -13.32 10.97 11.97
N LEU A 215 -12.62 9.93 11.54
CA LEU A 215 -11.97 9.86 10.22
C LEU A 215 -12.71 8.99 9.20
N LEU A 216 -13.76 8.25 9.61
CA LEU A 216 -14.54 7.43 8.69
C LEU A 216 -15.54 8.29 7.90
N SER A 217 -15.61 8.06 6.60
CA SER A 217 -16.60 8.69 5.73
C SER A 217 -17.95 7.94 5.80
N PRO A 218 -19.08 8.64 6.01
CA PRO A 218 -20.40 8.04 5.97
C PRO A 218 -20.91 7.78 4.52
N ALA A 219 -20.11 8.15 3.53
CA ALA A 219 -20.33 7.93 2.09
C ALA A 219 -19.05 7.36 1.47
N PRO A 220 -19.05 6.91 0.20
CA PRO A 220 -17.82 6.52 -0.47
C PRO A 220 -16.75 7.60 -0.38
N CYS A 221 -15.51 7.22 -0.10
CA CYS A 221 -14.38 8.13 0.01
C CYS A 221 -14.19 8.93 -1.30
N GLN A 222 -14.04 10.24 -1.16
CA GLN A 222 -13.88 11.20 -2.27
C GLN A 222 -12.60 12.03 -2.08
N PRO A 223 -11.42 11.47 -2.39
CA PRO A 223 -10.17 12.21 -2.24
C PRO A 223 -10.17 13.55 -2.98
N PHE A 224 -9.70 14.59 -2.33
CA PHE A 224 -9.58 15.96 -2.88
C PHE A 224 -10.89 16.66 -3.28
N ALA A 225 -12.05 16.08 -2.99
CA ALA A 225 -13.34 16.77 -3.20
C ALA A 225 -13.60 17.82 -2.10
N ALA A 226 -14.36 18.87 -2.44
CA ALA A 226 -14.77 19.88 -1.45
C ALA A 226 -15.63 19.27 -0.32
N GLN A 227 -16.41 18.25 -0.63
CA GLN A 227 -17.26 17.55 0.32
C GLN A 227 -16.61 16.29 0.92
N ARG A 228 -15.28 16.13 0.83
CA ARG A 228 -14.56 14.99 1.43
C ARG A 228 -14.82 14.90 2.93
N ARG A 229 -15.13 13.70 3.42
CA ARG A 229 -15.59 13.48 4.79
C ARG A 229 -14.80 12.40 5.53
N GLY A 230 -13.66 11.97 4.99
CA GLY A 230 -12.84 10.94 5.58
C GLY A 230 -12.60 9.74 4.68
N ILE A 231 -12.10 8.67 5.28
CA ILE A 231 -11.70 7.44 4.62
C ILE A 231 -12.84 6.43 4.51
N SER A 232 -12.79 5.61 3.48
CA SER A 232 -13.42 4.29 3.46
C SER A 232 -12.31 3.26 3.67
N VAL A 233 -12.40 2.43 4.71
CA VAL A 233 -11.37 1.41 4.99
C VAL A 233 -11.52 0.26 4.00
N GLY A 234 -10.40 -0.28 3.51
CA GLY A 234 -10.37 -1.40 2.57
C GLY A 234 -9.41 -2.51 2.99
N GLU A 235 -9.52 -3.64 2.30
CA GLU A 235 -8.66 -4.80 2.45
C GLU A 235 -7.80 -4.98 1.21
N ALA A 236 -6.55 -5.40 1.39
CA ALA A 236 -5.72 -5.85 0.28
C ALA A 236 -4.62 -6.80 0.74
N ALA A 237 -4.20 -7.65 -0.19
CA ALA A 237 -2.97 -8.40 -0.15
C ALA A 237 -2.28 -8.27 -1.50
N GLY A 238 -1.20 -7.49 -1.53
CA GLY A 238 -0.42 -7.22 -2.73
C GLY A 238 1.02 -7.68 -2.57
N PHE A 239 1.63 -8.07 -3.69
CA PHE A 239 2.96 -8.67 -3.75
C PHE A 239 3.74 -8.18 -4.96
N CYS A 240 5.05 -7.96 -4.77
CA CYS A 240 6.02 -7.79 -5.84
C CYS A 240 7.22 -8.69 -5.57
N LEU A 241 7.77 -9.32 -6.61
CA LEU A 241 9.06 -10.01 -6.55
C LEU A 241 10.12 -9.08 -7.15
N LEU A 242 11.14 -8.76 -6.37
CA LEU A 242 12.24 -7.89 -6.76
C LEU A 242 13.52 -8.71 -6.94
N GLU A 243 14.29 -8.42 -8.00
CA GLU A 243 15.62 -8.98 -8.25
C GLU A 243 16.60 -7.87 -8.61
N ARG A 244 17.91 -8.09 -8.35
CA ARG A 244 18.95 -7.13 -8.77
C ARG A 244 19.01 -7.04 -10.29
N GLY A 245 19.29 -5.84 -10.77
CA GLY A 245 19.49 -5.55 -12.18
C GLY A 245 18.32 -4.84 -12.83
N ALA A 246 18.48 -4.55 -14.10
CA ALA A 246 17.44 -3.93 -14.92
C ALA A 246 16.40 -4.95 -15.36
N GLY A 247 15.19 -4.49 -15.62
CA GLY A 247 14.07 -5.26 -16.13
C GLY A 247 13.07 -4.32 -16.81
N ASP A 248 12.01 -4.88 -17.38
CA ASP A 248 10.96 -4.08 -18.06
C ASP A 248 10.29 -3.08 -17.10
N LEU A 249 10.14 -3.46 -15.85
CA LEU A 249 9.67 -2.60 -14.76
C LEU A 249 10.72 -2.58 -13.66
N GLN A 250 10.99 -1.39 -13.13
CA GLN A 250 12.10 -1.18 -12.20
C GLN A 250 11.71 -0.27 -11.04
N LEU A 251 12.18 -0.58 -9.84
CA LEU A 251 12.29 0.39 -8.75
C LEU A 251 13.57 1.19 -8.96
N LEU A 252 13.45 2.50 -9.16
CA LEU A 252 14.56 3.42 -9.40
C LEU A 252 14.94 4.22 -8.17
N GLY A 253 14.02 4.45 -7.25
CA GLY A 253 14.29 5.22 -6.06
C GLY A 253 13.22 5.07 -4.99
N HIS A 254 13.62 5.30 -3.76
CA HIS A 254 12.72 5.38 -2.61
C HIS A 254 13.20 6.47 -1.65
N GLY A 255 12.26 7.09 -0.94
CA GLY A 255 12.59 8.04 0.11
C GLY A 255 11.70 7.83 1.32
N GLU A 256 12.29 7.91 2.49
CA GLU A 256 11.62 7.71 3.78
C GLU A 256 11.91 8.90 4.68
N SER A 257 10.91 9.29 5.45
CA SER A 257 11.04 10.35 6.45
C SER A 257 10.07 10.17 7.61
N ASN A 258 10.19 11.03 8.60
CA ASN A 258 9.18 11.20 9.65
C ASN A 258 8.92 12.68 9.87
N ASP A 259 7.64 13.07 10.02
CA ASP A 259 7.25 14.46 10.29
C ASP A 259 7.67 14.94 11.69
N ALA A 260 7.78 14.04 12.67
CA ALA A 260 8.02 14.34 14.08
C ALA A 260 7.12 15.47 14.61
N HIS A 261 5.84 15.49 14.18
CA HIS A 261 4.90 16.59 14.44
C HIS A 261 3.71 16.16 15.31
N HIS A 262 2.92 15.19 14.84
CA HIS A 262 1.71 14.70 15.51
C HIS A 262 1.43 13.25 15.16
N MET A 263 0.70 12.54 16.05
CA MET A 263 0.43 11.12 15.87
C MET A 263 -0.50 10.78 14.68
N SER A 264 -1.41 11.67 14.30
CA SER A 264 -2.42 11.41 13.26
C SER A 264 -2.57 12.53 12.22
N THR A 265 -1.90 13.66 12.42
CA THR A 265 -1.99 14.83 11.53
C THR A 265 -0.63 15.07 10.88
N PRO A 266 -0.55 15.23 9.54
CA PRO A 266 0.71 15.53 8.88
C PRO A 266 1.24 16.92 9.29
N HIS A 267 2.55 17.12 9.11
CA HIS A 267 3.13 18.45 9.30
C HIS A 267 2.43 19.46 8.36
N PRO A 268 1.93 20.61 8.85
CA PRO A 268 1.10 21.53 8.05
C PRO A 268 1.74 22.01 6.75
N GLN A 269 3.07 22.09 6.72
CA GLN A 269 3.84 22.49 5.54
C GLN A 269 4.30 21.29 4.71
N GLY A 270 4.00 20.05 5.13
CA GLY A 270 4.37 18.82 4.43
C GLY A 270 5.88 18.54 4.39
N LEU A 271 6.64 19.03 5.39
CA LEU A 271 8.11 18.94 5.38
C LEU A 271 8.61 17.49 5.32
N GLY A 272 7.99 16.58 6.06
CA GLY A 272 8.36 15.16 6.01
C GLY A 272 8.00 14.53 4.67
N ALA A 273 6.81 14.79 4.14
CA ALA A 273 6.41 14.30 2.82
C ALA A 273 7.38 14.80 1.72
N GLU A 274 7.79 16.08 1.79
CA GLU A 274 8.77 16.65 0.88
C GLU A 274 10.16 16.03 1.04
N ALA A 275 10.62 15.79 2.26
CA ALA A 275 11.89 15.11 2.52
C ALA A 275 11.89 13.66 1.99
N ALA A 276 10.76 12.94 2.08
CA ALA A 276 10.61 11.62 1.47
C ALA A 276 10.70 11.71 -0.06
N LEU A 277 10.05 12.70 -0.68
CA LEU A 277 10.14 12.93 -2.13
C LEU A 277 11.59 13.24 -2.54
N ASP A 278 12.27 14.15 -1.85
CA ASP A 278 13.67 14.51 -2.15
C ASP A 278 14.60 13.30 -2.06
N GLY A 279 14.42 12.46 -1.04
CA GLY A 279 15.17 11.22 -0.89
C GLY A 279 14.92 10.22 -2.02
N ALA A 280 13.67 10.12 -2.50
CA ALA A 280 13.32 9.25 -3.62
C ALA A 280 13.93 9.75 -4.95
N LEU A 281 13.82 11.05 -5.22
CA LEU A 281 14.38 11.68 -6.42
C LEU A 281 15.90 11.57 -6.47
N ALA A 282 16.57 11.81 -5.34
CA ALA A 282 18.03 11.68 -5.23
C ALA A 282 18.49 10.25 -5.54
N ARG A 283 17.80 9.23 -5.00
CA ARG A 283 18.12 7.81 -5.30
C ARG A 283 17.76 7.39 -6.71
N ALA A 284 16.73 8.00 -7.32
CA ALA A 284 16.39 7.75 -8.71
C ALA A 284 17.32 8.53 -9.70
N GLY A 285 18.04 9.54 -9.23
CA GLY A 285 18.85 10.41 -10.08
C GLY A 285 18.04 11.26 -11.05
N ILE A 286 16.80 11.64 -10.69
CA ILE A 286 15.89 12.38 -11.56
C ILE A 286 15.30 13.61 -10.87
N ASP A 287 14.74 14.52 -11.68
CA ASP A 287 13.89 15.63 -11.21
C ASP A 287 12.41 15.21 -11.17
N ALA A 288 11.63 15.77 -10.25
CA ALA A 288 10.19 15.50 -10.13
C ALA A 288 9.41 15.82 -11.42
N ARG A 289 9.92 16.75 -12.24
CA ARG A 289 9.34 17.12 -13.52
C ARG A 289 9.41 16.01 -14.58
N ALA A 290 10.29 15.02 -14.41
CA ALA A 290 10.39 13.87 -15.31
C ALA A 290 9.29 12.83 -15.09
N ILE A 291 8.59 12.89 -13.94
CA ILE A 291 7.53 11.94 -13.59
C ILE A 291 6.28 12.22 -14.41
N GLY A 292 5.79 11.20 -15.12
CA GLY A 292 4.59 11.28 -15.95
C GLY A 292 3.30 10.89 -15.23
N PHE A 293 3.38 9.96 -14.27
CA PHE A 293 2.24 9.51 -13.47
C PHE A 293 2.55 9.56 -11.98
N LEU A 294 1.62 10.10 -11.18
CA LEU A 294 1.73 10.17 -9.73
C LEU A 294 0.51 9.52 -9.07
N HIS A 295 0.74 8.41 -8.37
CA HIS A 295 -0.26 7.85 -7.47
C HIS A 295 -0.21 8.57 -6.12
N LEU A 296 -1.28 9.31 -5.81
CA LEU A 296 -1.42 10.10 -4.60
C LEU A 296 -1.79 9.23 -3.39
N HIS A 297 -1.37 9.64 -2.21
CA HIS A 297 -1.88 9.04 -0.98
C HIS A 297 -3.39 9.26 -0.85
N GLY A 298 -3.88 10.49 -1.03
CA GLY A 298 -5.28 10.84 -1.26
C GLY A 298 -6.30 10.10 -0.41
N THR A 299 -6.38 10.43 0.88
CA THR A 299 -7.21 9.69 1.84
C THR A 299 -8.67 10.15 1.91
N GLY A 300 -9.00 11.30 1.32
CA GLY A 300 -10.30 11.94 1.49
C GLY A 300 -10.46 12.63 2.85
N THR A 301 -9.39 12.75 3.64
CA THR A 301 -9.37 13.56 4.87
C THR A 301 -8.87 14.97 4.56
N ALA A 302 -9.44 15.99 5.19
CA ALA A 302 -9.08 17.38 4.91
C ALA A 302 -7.58 17.63 5.04
N ARG A 303 -6.98 17.24 6.17
CA ARG A 303 -5.58 17.55 6.49
C ARG A 303 -4.57 16.90 5.55
N ASN A 304 -4.76 15.60 5.25
CA ASN A 304 -3.86 14.92 4.32
C ASN A 304 -3.95 15.53 2.92
N ASP A 305 -5.18 15.70 2.44
CA ASP A 305 -5.40 16.13 1.05
C ASP A 305 -4.94 17.57 0.84
N ASP A 306 -5.10 18.46 1.84
CA ASP A 306 -4.59 19.83 1.78
C ASP A 306 -3.06 19.87 1.67
N VAL A 307 -2.38 19.11 2.53
CA VAL A 307 -0.90 19.06 2.57
C VAL A 307 -0.33 18.41 1.32
N GLU A 308 -0.92 17.31 0.86
CA GLU A 308 -0.48 16.60 -0.33
C GLU A 308 -0.71 17.43 -1.60
N ALA A 309 -1.87 18.07 -1.76
CA ALA A 309 -2.16 18.95 -2.88
C ALA A 309 -1.15 20.11 -2.96
N ALA A 310 -0.85 20.75 -1.84
CA ALA A 310 0.15 21.83 -1.78
C ALA A 310 1.57 21.34 -2.15
N LEU A 311 1.97 20.13 -1.73
CA LEU A 311 3.23 19.51 -2.13
C LEU A 311 3.27 19.26 -3.63
N VAL A 312 2.22 18.67 -4.19
CA VAL A 312 2.14 18.33 -5.62
C VAL A 312 2.18 19.58 -6.48
N ALA A 313 1.41 20.60 -6.12
CA ALA A 313 1.36 21.87 -6.87
C ALA A 313 2.71 22.58 -6.96
N ARG A 314 3.55 22.49 -5.93
CA ARG A 314 4.86 23.16 -5.92
C ARG A 314 6.02 22.35 -6.47
N ARG A 315 5.92 21.01 -6.51
CA ARG A 315 7.05 20.13 -6.83
C ARG A 315 6.97 19.49 -8.21
N TYR A 316 5.77 19.24 -8.71
CA TYR A 316 5.57 18.59 -9.99
C TYR A 316 5.14 19.57 -11.08
N ARG A 317 5.30 19.19 -12.34
CA ARG A 317 4.85 20.00 -13.48
C ARG A 317 3.30 20.09 -13.50
N ALA A 318 2.77 21.16 -14.11
CA ALA A 318 1.33 21.42 -14.11
C ALA A 318 0.51 20.38 -14.89
N ASP A 319 1.12 19.69 -15.85
CA ASP A 319 0.50 18.68 -16.71
C ASP A 319 0.76 17.23 -16.27
N ILE A 320 1.25 17.02 -15.04
CA ILE A 320 1.39 15.66 -14.50
C ILE A 320 0.03 14.99 -14.34
N HIS A 321 -0.04 13.69 -14.66
CA HIS A 321 -1.23 12.90 -14.34
C HIS A 321 -1.15 12.42 -12.88
N ALA A 322 -1.79 13.15 -11.97
CA ALA A 322 -1.90 12.76 -10.57
C ALA A 322 -3.30 12.21 -10.26
N SER A 323 -3.39 11.11 -9.50
CA SER A 323 -4.66 10.50 -9.13
C SER A 323 -4.59 9.69 -7.84
N ALA A 324 -5.77 9.50 -7.19
CA ALA A 324 -5.92 8.69 -5.99
C ALA A 324 -6.98 7.60 -6.21
N THR A 325 -6.66 6.36 -5.83
CA THR A 325 -7.52 5.19 -6.10
C THR A 325 -8.35 4.72 -4.90
N LYS A 326 -8.25 5.41 -3.75
CA LYS A 326 -8.99 5.03 -2.54
C LYS A 326 -10.52 5.15 -2.65
N GLY A 327 -11.02 5.93 -3.61
CA GLY A 327 -12.44 5.94 -3.98
C GLY A 327 -12.90 4.66 -4.69
N VAL A 328 -11.97 3.80 -5.15
CA VAL A 328 -12.27 2.50 -5.79
C VAL A 328 -12.11 1.36 -4.77
N SER A 329 -10.94 1.23 -4.17
CA SER A 329 -10.57 0.08 -3.32
C SER A 329 -10.75 0.32 -1.82
N GLY A 330 -11.00 1.55 -1.40
CA GLY A 330 -10.84 1.97 -0.01
C GLY A 330 -9.37 2.15 0.38
N HIS A 331 -9.15 2.64 1.60
CA HIS A 331 -7.84 2.76 2.20
C HIS A 331 -7.41 1.42 2.80
N THR A 332 -6.51 0.73 2.17
CA THR A 332 -6.06 -0.61 2.54
C THR A 332 -4.98 -0.62 3.62
N MET A 333 -4.96 0.41 4.46
CA MET A 333 -4.12 0.54 5.66
C MET A 333 -2.61 0.35 5.35
N GLY A 334 -1.92 -0.55 6.03
CA GLY A 334 -0.50 -0.83 5.77
C GLY A 334 -0.22 -1.46 4.40
N ALA A 335 -1.24 -2.07 3.77
CA ALA A 335 -1.15 -2.54 2.39
C ALA A 335 -1.33 -1.41 1.35
N ALA A 336 -1.64 -0.17 1.75
CA ALA A 336 -1.89 0.92 0.80
C ALA A 336 -0.67 1.24 -0.09
N GLY A 337 0.54 1.09 0.46
CA GLY A 337 1.78 1.34 -0.29
C GLY A 337 2.00 0.35 -1.44
N ILE A 338 1.74 -0.94 -1.23
CA ILE A 338 1.86 -1.95 -2.30
C ILE A 338 0.77 -1.76 -3.36
N VAL A 339 -0.46 -1.39 -2.98
CA VAL A 339 -1.52 -1.07 -3.93
C VAL A 339 -1.12 0.13 -4.79
N GLY A 340 -0.59 1.21 -4.19
CA GLY A 340 -0.09 2.37 -4.93
C GLY A 340 1.08 2.03 -5.86
N ALA A 341 1.99 1.16 -5.42
CA ALA A 341 3.08 0.64 -6.25
C ALA A 341 2.53 -0.13 -7.47
N LEU A 342 1.58 -1.04 -7.26
CA LEU A 342 0.96 -1.83 -8.34
C LEU A 342 0.19 -0.96 -9.33
N VAL A 343 -0.53 0.08 -8.87
CA VAL A 343 -1.16 1.08 -9.77
C VAL A 343 -0.11 1.83 -10.60
N SER A 344 1.01 2.22 -9.98
CA SER A 344 2.12 2.86 -10.70
C SER A 344 2.76 1.94 -11.74
N LEU A 345 2.91 0.66 -11.41
CA LEU A 345 3.43 -0.36 -12.33
C LEU A 345 2.46 -0.67 -13.48
N LEU A 346 1.14 -0.63 -13.25
CA LEU A 346 0.13 -0.71 -14.32
C LEU A 346 0.23 0.49 -15.28
N ALA A 347 0.48 1.70 -14.75
CA ALA A 347 0.68 2.88 -15.60
C ALA A 347 1.93 2.74 -16.49
N LEU A 348 2.99 2.15 -15.97
CA LEU A 348 4.23 1.90 -16.74
C LEU A 348 4.08 0.76 -17.75
N ARG A 349 3.45 -0.37 -17.36
CA ARG A 349 3.33 -1.58 -18.19
C ARG A 349 2.30 -1.40 -19.30
N ASP A 350 1.10 -0.95 -18.94
CA ASP A 350 -0.08 -0.94 -19.79
C ASP A 350 -0.45 0.47 -20.26
N GLY A 351 0.28 1.49 -19.79
CA GLY A 351 -0.07 2.90 -20.01
C GLY A 351 -1.33 3.34 -19.25
N LEU A 352 -1.91 2.50 -18.39
CA LEU A 352 -3.14 2.79 -17.68
C LEU A 352 -2.90 3.78 -16.52
N CYS A 353 -3.06 5.06 -16.79
CA CYS A 353 -3.05 6.10 -15.76
C CYS A 353 -4.43 6.16 -15.10
N ALA A 354 -4.51 5.77 -13.83
CA ALA A 354 -5.76 5.77 -13.07
C ALA A 354 -6.35 7.17 -12.91
N GLY A 355 -7.67 7.25 -12.74
CA GLY A 355 -8.37 8.46 -12.33
C GLY A 355 -8.70 8.48 -10.84
N THR A 356 -9.10 9.64 -10.32
CA THR A 356 -9.63 9.79 -8.95
C THR A 356 -11.14 9.56 -8.99
N ALA A 357 -11.53 8.28 -8.90
CA ALA A 357 -12.94 7.89 -8.91
C ALA A 357 -13.67 8.44 -7.68
N GLN A 358 -15.00 8.57 -7.77
CA GLN A 358 -15.91 9.15 -6.78
C GLN A 358 -15.74 10.66 -6.55
N THR A 359 -14.64 11.27 -6.93
CA THR A 359 -14.48 12.73 -6.95
C THR A 359 -15.03 13.29 -8.25
N VAL A 360 -15.99 14.20 -8.15
CA VAL A 360 -16.63 14.85 -9.29
C VAL A 360 -15.86 16.08 -9.74
N ALA A 361 -15.32 16.83 -8.77
CA ALA A 361 -14.47 18.00 -8.99
C ALA A 361 -13.48 18.13 -7.83
N ALA A 362 -12.28 18.64 -8.14
CA ALA A 362 -11.32 19.03 -7.12
C ALA A 362 -11.89 20.18 -6.27
N ASP A 363 -11.58 20.19 -4.99
CA ASP A 363 -11.89 21.31 -4.11
C ASP A 363 -11.16 22.58 -4.61
N PRO A 364 -11.87 23.67 -4.94
CA PRO A 364 -11.24 24.91 -5.38
C PRO A 364 -10.22 25.48 -4.37
N ALA A 365 -10.40 25.20 -3.08
CA ALA A 365 -9.49 25.63 -2.03
C ALA A 365 -8.08 25.01 -2.14
N LEU A 366 -7.93 23.87 -2.86
CA LEU A 366 -6.64 23.22 -3.12
C LEU A 366 -5.82 23.94 -4.21
N GLY A 367 -6.38 24.93 -4.87
CA GLY A 367 -5.72 25.80 -5.84
C GLY A 367 -5.77 25.30 -7.28
N ALA A 368 -5.68 26.24 -8.22
CA ALA A 368 -5.86 25.99 -9.66
C ALA A 368 -4.77 25.07 -10.25
N VAL A 369 -3.53 25.16 -9.75
CA VAL A 369 -2.42 24.30 -10.23
C VAL A 369 -2.70 22.86 -9.90
N PHE A 370 -3.06 22.55 -8.65
CA PHE A 370 -3.38 21.17 -8.26
C PHE A 370 -4.63 20.65 -9.00
N ALA A 371 -5.63 21.51 -9.21
CA ALA A 371 -6.84 21.14 -9.97
C ALA A 371 -6.54 20.73 -11.43
N GLN A 372 -5.49 21.27 -12.05
CA GLN A 372 -5.01 20.83 -13.38
C GLN A 372 -4.25 19.50 -13.30
N GLN A 373 -3.51 19.26 -12.22
CA GLN A 373 -2.72 18.06 -12.00
C GLN A 373 -3.58 16.85 -11.64
N LEU A 374 -4.72 17.06 -10.96
CA LEU A 374 -5.60 16.00 -10.50
C LEU A 374 -6.48 15.48 -11.63
N HIS A 375 -6.27 14.23 -12.03
CA HIS A 375 -7.10 13.58 -13.04
C HIS A 375 -8.23 12.78 -12.40
N LEU A 376 -9.45 13.06 -12.81
CA LEU A 376 -10.67 12.41 -12.30
C LEU A 376 -11.03 11.15 -13.09
N ARG A 377 -10.52 11.02 -14.32
CA ARG A 377 -10.76 9.88 -15.21
C ARG A 377 -9.45 9.19 -15.54
N ALA A 378 -9.51 7.88 -15.68
CA ALA A 378 -8.40 7.12 -16.23
C ALA A 378 -8.16 7.49 -17.70
N ASN A 379 -6.92 7.44 -18.14
CA ASN A 379 -6.55 7.52 -19.54
C ASN A 379 -5.43 6.52 -19.85
N VAL A 380 -5.14 6.34 -21.12
CA VAL A 380 -3.99 5.55 -21.59
C VAL A 380 -2.92 6.51 -22.10
N SER A 381 -1.71 6.43 -21.55
CA SER A 381 -0.60 7.30 -21.90
C SER A 381 0.73 6.53 -21.84
N ASN A 382 1.68 6.92 -22.68
CA ASN A 382 3.03 6.31 -22.65
C ASN A 382 3.85 6.93 -21.51
N VAL A 383 3.69 6.35 -20.32
CA VAL A 383 4.41 6.77 -19.11
C VAL A 383 5.73 6.00 -19.01
N ARG A 384 6.84 6.71 -18.80
CA ARG A 384 8.15 6.09 -18.56
C ARG A 384 8.59 6.12 -17.10
N LEU A 385 8.10 7.09 -16.32
CA LEU A 385 8.40 7.27 -14.90
C LEU A 385 7.12 7.50 -14.11
N ALA A 386 6.94 6.76 -13.04
CA ALA A 386 5.81 6.86 -12.14
C ALA A 386 6.28 6.99 -10.68
N ALA A 387 5.54 7.73 -9.87
CA ALA A 387 5.78 7.82 -8.44
C ALA A 387 4.54 7.41 -7.64
N SER A 388 4.75 6.91 -6.42
CA SER A 388 3.70 6.59 -5.46
C SER A 388 3.98 7.22 -4.12
N HIS A 389 3.03 8.00 -3.60
CA HIS A 389 3.05 8.61 -2.28
C HIS A 389 2.38 7.72 -1.24
N SER A 390 2.99 7.61 -0.07
CA SER A 390 2.45 6.90 1.09
C SER A 390 2.76 7.69 2.35
N PHE A 391 1.74 8.36 2.92
CA PHE A 391 1.87 9.19 4.11
C PHE A 391 1.06 8.56 5.24
N GLY A 392 1.74 8.14 6.30
CA GLY A 392 1.16 7.35 7.38
C GLY A 392 1.05 8.10 8.70
N PHE A 393 0.14 7.66 9.54
CA PHE A 393 0.08 8.09 10.93
C PHE A 393 1.42 7.92 11.63
N GLY A 394 1.65 8.71 12.69
CA GLY A 394 2.96 8.84 13.31
C GLY A 394 3.93 9.69 12.47
N GLY A 395 3.45 10.33 11.38
CA GLY A 395 4.27 11.12 10.46
C GLY A 395 5.20 10.28 9.57
N ASN A 396 4.93 9.00 9.42
CA ASN A 396 5.76 8.08 8.64
C ASN A 396 5.47 8.23 7.14
N ASN A 397 6.39 8.81 6.39
CA ASN A 397 6.25 9.05 4.96
C ASN A 397 7.16 8.12 4.16
N CYS A 398 6.69 7.73 2.96
CA CYS A 398 7.47 7.03 1.97
C CYS A 398 7.03 7.45 0.56
N VAL A 399 7.99 7.67 -0.33
CA VAL A 399 7.79 7.89 -1.76
C VAL A 399 8.59 6.84 -2.52
N LEU A 400 7.94 6.19 -3.49
CA LEU A 400 8.57 5.23 -4.40
C LEU A 400 8.59 5.81 -5.81
N ILE A 401 9.67 5.54 -6.56
CA ILE A 401 9.81 5.91 -7.96
C ILE A 401 10.08 4.65 -8.77
N PHE A 402 9.24 4.42 -9.75
CA PHE A 402 9.36 3.31 -10.70
C PHE A 402 9.60 3.83 -12.10
N GLY A 403 10.27 3.01 -12.92
CA GLY A 403 10.52 3.29 -14.31
C GLY A 403 10.27 2.08 -15.19
N ARG A 404 10.04 2.34 -16.47
CA ARG A 404 10.07 1.33 -17.53
C ARG A 404 11.49 1.22 -18.07
N GLY A 405 11.99 -0.01 -18.19
CA GLY A 405 13.25 -0.31 -18.86
C GLY A 405 13.25 0.11 -20.33
N GLU A 406 14.43 0.24 -20.91
CA GLU A 406 14.61 0.51 -22.34
C GLU A 406 14.32 -0.71 -23.18
#